data_787b911745571c18e1e538dfcb225d69
#
_entry.id   787b911745571c18e1e538dfcb225d69
#
_cell.length_a   1.000
_cell.length_b   1.000
_cell.length_c   1.000
_cell.angle_alpha   90.00
_cell.angle_beta   90.00
_cell.angle_gamma   90.00
#
_symmetry.space_group_name_H-M   'P 1'
#
loop_
_entity.id
_entity.type
_entity.pdbx_description
1 polymer ?
#
loop_
_entity_poly.entity_id
_entity_poly.type
_entity_poly.pdbx_seq_one_letter_code
_entity_poly.pdbx_strand_id
1 'polypeptide(L)'
;MYVGHVFRKALAQLGRPGLRVLDLCAAPGGKTTDLAASLREALGDDFLLLSNEVMKDRSRILSDNVAIWGDPNVMVTSVDPAAFAQFAAAFDIIVADVPCSGEGMFRKDPRAVEEWSEQTVQLCAARQKRILADVWPALRPGGILVYSTCTYEDAENDSNLEWAASELGGTIIAPEDEFPQFGVRLTRCGNLLRAGEVPGEGQWVGALVKSGVFTPGRADGRKARTGKDDGPLPGIRPLRYGVPAGTEKGGKLIPDPDYALSLGYRGEYPAIDLTREQALEYLHHDPLRFPDAPRGFCCVRFEGHPLGFVNNLGQRCNTLHPLSRRILMNIK
;
A
#
# COMPACT_ATOMS: atom_id res chain seq x y z
N MET A 1 10.94 -2.61 6.44
CA MET A 1 10.01 -3.36 7.32
C MET A 1 10.24 -4.86 7.10
N TYR A 2 10.08 -5.71 8.13
CA TYR A 2 10.36 -7.15 7.99
C TYR A 2 9.38 -7.85 7.04
N VAL A 3 8.11 -7.42 7.00
CA VAL A 3 7.13 -7.87 5.99
C VAL A 3 7.68 -7.69 4.57
N GLY A 4 8.30 -6.53 4.28
CA GLY A 4 8.91 -6.29 2.97
C GLY A 4 10.08 -7.22 2.67
N HIS A 5 10.85 -7.64 3.70
CA HIS A 5 11.90 -8.64 3.52
C HIS A 5 11.31 -10.00 3.11
N VAL A 6 10.30 -10.50 3.84
CA VAL A 6 9.62 -11.77 3.50
C VAL A 6 8.94 -11.67 2.14
N PHE A 7 8.34 -10.51 1.81
CA PHE A 7 7.76 -10.26 0.49
C PHE A 7 8.79 -10.35 -0.65
N ARG A 8 9.97 -9.75 -0.49
CA ARG A 8 11.05 -9.84 -1.51
C ARG A 8 11.53 -11.28 -1.72
N LYS A 9 11.56 -12.11 -0.67
CA LYS A 9 11.82 -13.56 -0.80
C LYS A 9 10.72 -14.27 -1.60
N ALA A 10 9.45 -13.97 -1.29
CA ALA A 10 8.31 -14.49 -2.06
C ALA A 10 8.37 -14.07 -3.53
N LEU A 11 8.71 -12.81 -3.79
CA LEU A 11 8.87 -12.26 -5.13
C LEU A 11 9.97 -12.97 -5.90
N ALA A 12 11.13 -13.18 -5.30
CA ALA A 12 12.25 -13.91 -5.88
C ALA A 12 11.91 -15.40 -6.15
N GLN A 13 11.15 -16.04 -5.25
CA GLN A 13 10.71 -17.44 -5.43
C GLN A 13 9.77 -17.59 -6.64
N LEU A 14 8.91 -16.62 -6.91
CA LEU A 14 8.02 -16.67 -8.07
C LEU A 14 8.74 -16.41 -9.40
N GLY A 15 9.75 -15.55 -9.41
CA GLY A 15 10.73 -15.37 -10.50
C GLY A 15 10.15 -15.10 -11.89
N ARG A 16 8.98 -14.43 -11.99
CA ARG A 16 8.29 -14.19 -13.26
C ARG A 16 7.72 -12.77 -13.35
N PRO A 17 7.60 -12.21 -14.57
CA PRO A 17 6.94 -10.92 -14.81
C PRO A 17 5.41 -11.01 -14.68
N GLY A 18 4.74 -9.86 -14.77
CA GLY A 18 3.29 -9.74 -14.82
C GLY A 18 2.60 -10.10 -13.50
N LEU A 19 3.27 -9.90 -12.34
CA LEU A 19 2.72 -10.28 -11.05
C LEU A 19 1.55 -9.38 -10.63
N ARG A 20 0.53 -10.02 -10.06
CA ARG A 20 -0.60 -9.35 -9.42
C ARG A 20 -0.54 -9.59 -7.92
N VAL A 21 -0.42 -8.52 -7.17
CA VAL A 21 -0.23 -8.54 -5.72
C VAL A 21 -1.41 -7.84 -5.05
N LEU A 22 -1.90 -8.43 -3.95
CA LEU A 22 -2.91 -7.83 -3.10
C LEU A 22 -2.29 -7.52 -1.72
N ASP A 23 -2.30 -6.24 -1.33
CA ASP A 23 -2.10 -5.78 0.04
C ASP A 23 -3.49 -5.61 0.68
N LEU A 24 -3.90 -6.58 1.52
CA LEU A 24 -5.30 -6.78 1.88
C LEU A 24 -5.82 -5.81 2.94
N CYS A 25 -4.98 -5.42 3.91
CA CYS A 25 -5.30 -4.52 5.02
C CYS A 25 -4.28 -3.38 5.07
N ALA A 26 -4.26 -2.58 3.99
CA ALA A 26 -3.11 -1.79 3.58
C ALA A 26 -2.89 -0.48 4.34
N ALA A 27 -3.95 0.10 4.95
CA ALA A 27 -3.85 1.42 5.58
C ALA A 27 -2.87 1.43 6.78
N PRO A 28 -2.08 2.51 6.91
CA PRO A 28 -2.12 3.76 6.17
C PRO A 28 -1.33 3.80 4.84
N GLY A 29 -0.69 2.69 4.41
CA GLY A 29 0.02 2.62 3.13
C GLY A 29 1.53 2.45 3.23
N GLY A 30 2.11 2.41 4.41
CA GLY A 30 3.56 2.24 4.58
C GLY A 30 4.07 0.89 4.05
N LYS A 31 3.29 -0.20 4.20
CA LYS A 31 3.63 -1.49 3.60
C LYS A 31 3.40 -1.45 2.09
N THR A 32 2.29 -0.89 1.62
CA THR A 32 2.00 -0.69 0.19
C THR A 32 3.16 -0.04 -0.55
N THR A 33 3.73 1.05 0.00
CA THR A 33 4.84 1.75 -0.67
C THR A 33 6.14 0.93 -0.70
N ASP A 34 6.44 0.15 0.35
CA ASP A 34 7.57 -0.78 0.38
C ASP A 34 7.39 -1.93 -0.64
N LEU A 35 6.16 -2.47 -0.76
CA LEU A 35 5.82 -3.48 -1.76
C LEU A 35 5.92 -2.91 -3.18
N ALA A 36 5.40 -1.70 -3.42
CA ALA A 36 5.47 -1.03 -4.71
C ALA A 36 6.92 -0.78 -5.14
N ALA A 37 7.77 -0.30 -4.22
CA ALA A 37 9.20 -0.10 -4.48
C ALA A 37 9.89 -1.42 -4.86
N SER A 38 9.62 -2.49 -4.10
CA SER A 38 10.20 -3.82 -4.36
C SER A 38 9.76 -4.41 -5.70
N LEU A 39 8.48 -4.24 -6.05
CA LEU A 39 7.94 -4.66 -7.35
C LEU A 39 8.57 -3.85 -8.49
N ARG A 40 8.67 -2.53 -8.32
CA ARG A 40 9.26 -1.62 -9.30
C ARG A 40 10.73 -1.96 -9.58
N GLU A 41 11.49 -2.24 -8.52
CA GLU A 41 12.89 -2.65 -8.63
C GLU A 41 13.04 -3.99 -9.37
N ALA A 42 12.19 -4.96 -9.06
CA ALA A 42 12.31 -6.31 -9.60
C ALA A 42 11.70 -6.48 -11.00
N LEU A 43 10.61 -5.78 -11.33
CA LEU A 43 9.76 -6.03 -12.50
C LEU A 43 9.58 -4.81 -13.42
N GLY A 44 10.13 -3.64 -13.07
CA GLY A 44 9.89 -2.41 -13.83
C GLY A 44 8.41 -2.03 -13.80
N ASP A 45 7.79 -1.92 -14.97
CA ASP A 45 6.37 -1.56 -15.11
C ASP A 45 5.43 -2.79 -15.18
N ASP A 46 5.95 -4.00 -15.08
CA ASP A 46 5.19 -5.22 -15.35
C ASP A 46 4.64 -5.86 -14.07
N PHE A 47 3.83 -5.12 -13.33
CA PHE A 47 3.09 -5.60 -12.17
C PHE A 47 1.80 -4.82 -11.94
N LEU A 48 0.91 -5.36 -11.12
CA LEU A 48 -0.22 -4.66 -10.52
C LEU A 48 -0.19 -4.89 -9.01
N LEU A 49 -0.17 -3.81 -8.23
CA LEU A 49 -0.38 -3.85 -6.79
C LEU A 49 -1.75 -3.28 -6.46
N LEU A 50 -2.62 -4.12 -5.90
CA LEU A 50 -3.90 -3.70 -5.38
C LEU A 50 -3.80 -3.59 -3.86
N SER A 51 -4.13 -2.41 -3.32
CA SER A 51 -4.09 -2.11 -1.89
C SER A 51 -5.50 -1.85 -1.39
N ASN A 52 -5.97 -2.69 -0.47
CA ASN A 52 -7.32 -2.64 0.04
C ASN A 52 -7.36 -2.24 1.51
N GLU A 53 -8.39 -1.47 1.88
CA GLU A 53 -8.70 -1.18 3.28
C GLU A 53 -10.22 -1.07 3.45
N VAL A 54 -10.79 -1.92 4.30
CA VAL A 54 -12.25 -1.98 4.50
C VAL A 54 -12.81 -0.75 5.21
N MET A 55 -12.03 -0.16 6.13
CA MET A 55 -12.44 1.02 6.90
C MET A 55 -12.35 2.28 6.04
N LYS A 56 -13.49 2.90 5.74
CA LYS A 56 -13.58 4.04 4.80
C LYS A 56 -12.68 5.22 5.13
N ASP A 57 -12.55 5.57 6.41
CA ASP A 57 -11.70 6.70 6.81
C ASP A 57 -10.22 6.36 6.64
N ARG A 58 -9.82 5.12 6.98
CA ARG A 58 -8.47 4.64 6.77
C ARG A 58 -8.13 4.47 5.28
N SER A 59 -9.10 4.05 4.46
CA SER A 59 -8.90 3.90 3.01
C SER A 59 -8.68 5.23 2.30
N ARG A 60 -9.23 6.33 2.82
CA ARG A 60 -8.93 7.68 2.31
C ARG A 60 -7.47 8.07 2.59
N ILE A 61 -6.99 7.80 3.82
CA ILE A 61 -5.58 8.04 4.18
C ILE A 61 -4.65 7.21 3.30
N LEU A 62 -4.98 5.93 3.08
CA LEU A 62 -4.26 5.05 2.16
C LEU A 62 -4.22 5.65 0.74
N SER A 63 -5.37 6.08 0.22
CA SER A 63 -5.47 6.68 -1.11
C SER A 63 -4.61 7.94 -1.26
N ASP A 64 -4.58 8.79 -0.23
CA ASP A 64 -3.76 9.99 -0.22
C ASP A 64 -2.27 9.67 -0.19
N ASN A 65 -1.84 8.71 0.65
CA ASN A 65 -0.44 8.29 0.74
C ASN A 65 0.05 7.62 -0.56
N VAL A 66 -0.78 6.78 -1.17
CA VAL A 66 -0.48 6.16 -2.48
C VAL A 66 -0.40 7.20 -3.59
N ALA A 67 -1.25 8.25 -3.55
CA ALA A 67 -1.18 9.35 -4.52
C ALA A 67 0.14 10.12 -4.42
N ILE A 68 0.58 10.43 -3.20
CA ILE A 68 1.87 11.08 -2.93
C ILE A 68 3.05 10.19 -3.39
N TRP A 69 2.94 8.88 -3.18
CA TRP A 69 3.94 7.92 -3.66
C TRP A 69 4.07 7.91 -5.18
N GLY A 70 2.95 8.08 -5.89
CA GLY A 70 2.91 8.38 -7.31
C GLY A 70 3.16 7.21 -8.26
N ASP A 71 3.08 5.96 -7.80
CA ASP A 71 3.28 4.80 -8.67
C ASP A 71 2.01 4.51 -9.50
N PRO A 72 2.09 4.48 -10.85
CA PRO A 72 0.94 4.26 -11.72
C PRO A 72 0.36 2.84 -11.64
N ASN A 73 1.10 1.86 -11.13
CA ASN A 73 0.71 0.46 -11.08
C ASN A 73 0.05 0.09 -9.74
N VAL A 74 -0.20 1.08 -8.87
CA VAL A 74 -0.89 0.88 -7.60
C VAL A 74 -2.36 1.27 -7.71
N MET A 75 -3.24 0.36 -7.30
CA MET A 75 -4.69 0.58 -7.25
C MET A 75 -5.16 0.52 -5.79
N VAL A 76 -6.00 1.47 -5.37
CA VAL A 76 -6.59 1.50 -4.03
C VAL A 76 -8.06 1.15 -4.10
N THR A 77 -8.50 0.24 -3.21
CA THR A 77 -9.90 -0.16 -3.06
C THR A 77 -10.36 -0.07 -1.61
N SER A 78 -11.69 -0.07 -1.40
CA SER A 78 -12.28 -0.15 -0.07
C SER A 78 -13.47 -1.11 -0.10
N VAL A 79 -13.14 -2.41 -0.05
CA VAL A 79 -14.14 -3.49 -0.09
C VAL A 79 -13.86 -4.50 1.02
N ASP A 80 -14.90 -5.25 1.40
CA ASP A 80 -14.75 -6.37 2.32
C ASP A 80 -13.86 -7.46 1.70
N PRO A 81 -12.96 -8.13 2.45
CA PRO A 81 -12.14 -9.25 1.96
C PRO A 81 -12.91 -10.33 1.22
N ALA A 82 -14.14 -10.64 1.62
CA ALA A 82 -15.00 -11.60 0.94
C ALA A 82 -15.31 -11.24 -0.52
N ALA A 83 -15.26 -9.94 -0.88
CA ALA A 83 -15.47 -9.50 -2.25
C ALA A 83 -14.38 -10.01 -3.21
N PHE A 84 -13.22 -10.40 -2.70
CA PHE A 84 -12.15 -10.95 -3.54
C PHE A 84 -12.36 -12.41 -3.92
N ALA A 85 -13.20 -13.16 -3.20
CA ALA A 85 -13.48 -14.58 -3.50
C ALA A 85 -13.99 -14.81 -4.93
N GLN A 86 -14.70 -13.83 -5.51
CA GLN A 86 -15.18 -13.90 -6.89
C GLN A 86 -14.07 -13.88 -7.96
N PHE A 87 -12.86 -13.46 -7.59
CA PHE A 87 -11.69 -13.38 -8.48
C PHE A 87 -10.77 -14.56 -8.26
N ALA A 88 -11.26 -15.77 -8.47
CA ALA A 88 -10.50 -17.00 -8.24
C ALA A 88 -9.13 -16.96 -8.95
N ALA A 89 -8.07 -17.27 -8.20
CA ALA A 89 -6.69 -17.33 -8.68
C ALA A 89 -6.17 -16.02 -9.34
N ALA A 90 -6.70 -14.86 -8.92
CA ALA A 90 -6.36 -13.57 -9.51
C ALA A 90 -5.01 -13.01 -9.05
N PHE A 91 -4.53 -13.42 -7.88
CA PHE A 91 -3.31 -12.86 -7.28
C PHE A 91 -2.22 -13.91 -7.13
N ASP A 92 -0.99 -13.49 -7.36
CA ASP A 92 0.23 -14.27 -7.22
C ASP A 92 0.76 -14.24 -5.79
N ILE A 93 0.65 -13.07 -5.16
CA ILE A 93 1.01 -12.85 -3.76
C ILE A 93 -0.15 -12.10 -3.09
N ILE A 94 -0.51 -12.52 -1.89
CA ILE A 94 -1.37 -11.77 -0.99
C ILE A 94 -0.56 -11.44 0.25
N VAL A 95 -0.49 -10.15 0.60
CA VAL A 95 0.05 -9.67 1.87
C VAL A 95 -1.12 -9.32 2.77
N ALA A 96 -1.21 -9.99 3.90
CA ALA A 96 -2.28 -9.84 4.87
C ALA A 96 -1.71 -9.40 6.23
N ASP A 97 -1.52 -8.08 6.39
CA ASP A 97 -1.18 -7.46 7.68
C ASP A 97 -2.49 -7.19 8.41
N VAL A 98 -2.97 -8.21 9.10
CA VAL A 98 -4.35 -8.24 9.60
C VAL A 98 -4.54 -7.48 10.91
N PRO A 99 -5.77 -6.98 11.19
CA PRO A 99 -6.10 -6.45 12.51
C PRO A 99 -5.88 -7.50 13.61
N CYS A 100 -5.21 -7.10 14.69
CA CYS A 100 -4.79 -7.98 15.79
C CYS A 100 -4.99 -7.31 17.16
N SER A 101 -4.70 -8.01 18.25
CA SER A 101 -4.79 -7.52 19.62
C SER A 101 -3.79 -6.41 19.95
N GLY A 102 -2.71 -6.26 19.18
CA GLY A 102 -1.90 -5.04 19.13
C GLY A 102 -0.83 -4.88 20.18
N GLU A 103 -0.34 -5.95 20.83
CA GLU A 103 0.72 -5.88 21.86
C GLU A 103 2.00 -5.18 21.37
N GLY A 104 2.35 -5.33 20.12
CA GLY A 104 3.48 -4.64 19.50
C GLY A 104 3.35 -3.12 19.49
N MET A 105 2.16 -2.59 19.79
CA MET A 105 1.88 -1.15 19.86
C MET A 105 1.89 -0.58 21.28
N PHE A 106 2.03 -1.40 22.32
CA PHE A 106 1.94 -0.98 23.73
C PHE A 106 2.88 0.16 24.09
N ARG A 107 4.08 0.18 23.49
CA ARG A 107 5.05 1.25 23.70
C ARG A 107 4.61 2.59 23.08
N LYS A 108 3.86 2.52 21.99
CA LYS A 108 3.49 3.68 21.16
C LYS A 108 2.11 4.23 21.47
N ASP A 109 1.16 3.37 21.80
CA ASP A 109 -0.24 3.74 22.07
C ASP A 109 -0.71 3.14 23.40
N PRO A 110 -0.84 3.96 24.48
CA PRO A 110 -1.33 3.49 25.75
C PRO A 110 -2.72 2.86 25.70
N ARG A 111 -3.57 3.26 24.75
CA ARG A 111 -4.92 2.67 24.59
C ARG A 111 -4.84 1.21 24.16
N ALA A 112 -3.81 0.82 23.42
CA ALA A 112 -3.61 -0.57 23.04
C ALA A 112 -3.46 -1.48 24.29
N VAL A 113 -2.88 -0.96 25.38
CA VAL A 113 -2.75 -1.68 26.65
C VAL A 113 -4.12 -1.81 27.33
N GLU A 114 -4.94 -0.75 27.30
CA GLU A 114 -6.27 -0.72 27.92
C GLU A 114 -7.27 -1.64 27.19
N GLU A 115 -7.15 -1.73 25.87
CA GLU A 115 -8.04 -2.52 25.01
C GLU A 115 -7.64 -4.01 24.95
N TRP A 116 -6.43 -4.35 25.38
CA TRP A 116 -5.93 -5.73 25.32
C TRP A 116 -6.59 -6.60 26.40
N SER A 117 -6.98 -7.80 26.01
CA SER A 117 -7.46 -8.86 26.91
C SER A 117 -7.34 -10.22 26.20
N GLU A 118 -7.31 -11.32 26.93
CA GLU A 118 -7.38 -12.67 26.36
C GLU A 118 -8.61 -12.86 25.47
N GLN A 119 -9.74 -12.25 25.83
CA GLN A 119 -10.94 -12.29 25.01
C GLN A 119 -10.74 -11.53 23.67
N THR A 120 -10.08 -10.38 23.69
CA THR A 120 -9.73 -9.62 22.48
C THR A 120 -8.82 -10.44 21.58
N VAL A 121 -7.83 -11.16 22.13
CA VAL A 121 -6.95 -12.08 21.39
C VAL A 121 -7.78 -13.15 20.66
N GLN A 122 -8.71 -13.82 21.36
CA GLN A 122 -9.55 -14.87 20.75
C GLN A 122 -10.46 -14.30 19.64
N LEU A 123 -11.05 -13.12 19.85
CA LEU A 123 -11.88 -12.46 18.85
C LEU A 123 -11.05 -12.05 17.62
N CYS A 124 -9.82 -11.56 17.81
CA CYS A 124 -8.91 -11.21 16.73
C CYS A 124 -8.49 -12.47 15.96
N ALA A 125 -8.08 -13.53 16.65
CA ALA A 125 -7.71 -14.80 16.01
C ALA A 125 -8.85 -15.37 15.13
N ALA A 126 -10.09 -15.37 15.64
CA ALA A 126 -11.24 -15.82 14.87
C ALA A 126 -11.52 -14.91 13.64
N ARG A 127 -11.40 -13.59 13.80
CA ARG A 127 -11.55 -12.62 12.70
C ARG A 127 -10.49 -12.84 11.63
N GLN A 128 -9.25 -13.08 12.00
CA GLN A 128 -8.14 -13.33 11.10
C GLN A 128 -8.36 -14.61 10.28
N LYS A 129 -8.81 -15.69 10.92
CA LYS A 129 -9.21 -16.93 10.21
C LYS A 129 -10.26 -16.66 9.14
N ARG A 130 -11.30 -15.87 9.49
CA ARG A 130 -12.35 -15.49 8.52
C ARG A 130 -11.74 -14.70 7.35
N ILE A 131 -10.93 -13.67 7.62
CA ILE A 131 -10.29 -12.85 6.59
C ILE A 131 -9.45 -13.71 5.64
N LEU A 132 -8.67 -14.64 6.19
CA LEU A 132 -7.85 -15.56 5.39
C LEU A 132 -8.72 -16.49 4.54
N ALA A 133 -9.78 -17.07 5.11
CA ALA A 133 -10.70 -17.94 4.36
C ALA A 133 -11.42 -17.18 3.23
N ASP A 134 -11.86 -15.96 3.50
CA ASP A 134 -12.57 -15.11 2.53
C ASP A 134 -11.70 -14.76 1.32
N VAL A 135 -10.41 -14.46 1.55
CA VAL A 135 -9.50 -14.05 0.45
C VAL A 135 -8.80 -15.23 -0.21
N TRP A 136 -8.77 -16.40 0.42
CA TRP A 136 -8.02 -17.57 -0.07
C TRP A 136 -8.34 -18.02 -1.50
N PRO A 137 -9.62 -18.00 -1.97
CA PRO A 137 -9.93 -18.31 -3.35
C PRO A 137 -9.20 -17.42 -4.35
N ALA A 138 -8.96 -16.16 -4.00
CA ALA A 138 -8.31 -15.19 -4.87
C ALA A 138 -6.79 -15.42 -5.04
N LEU A 139 -6.14 -16.12 -4.12
CA LEU A 139 -4.76 -16.56 -4.27
C LEU A 139 -4.71 -17.72 -5.26
N ARG A 140 -3.81 -17.67 -6.26
CA ARG A 140 -3.65 -18.76 -7.22
C ARG A 140 -2.97 -20.00 -6.57
N PRO A 141 -3.17 -21.21 -7.11
CA PRO A 141 -2.33 -22.35 -6.77
C PRO A 141 -0.85 -22.03 -7.02
N GLY A 142 0.03 -22.38 -6.09
CA GLY A 142 1.45 -22.00 -6.10
C GLY A 142 1.72 -20.52 -5.80
N GLY A 143 0.69 -19.73 -5.51
CA GLY A 143 0.83 -18.35 -5.02
C GLY A 143 1.21 -18.33 -3.54
N ILE A 144 1.71 -17.19 -3.08
CA ILE A 144 2.25 -17.02 -1.72
C ILE A 144 1.37 -16.06 -0.91
N LEU A 145 0.94 -16.49 0.27
CA LEU A 145 0.41 -15.62 1.31
C LEU A 145 1.54 -15.20 2.24
N VAL A 146 1.75 -13.90 2.42
CA VAL A 146 2.56 -13.32 3.50
C VAL A 146 1.59 -12.81 4.56
N TYR A 147 1.63 -13.41 5.72
CA TYR A 147 0.73 -13.11 6.84
C TYR A 147 1.49 -12.41 7.94
N SER A 148 0.97 -11.30 8.48
CA SER A 148 1.61 -10.57 9.56
C SER A 148 0.61 -9.98 10.54
N THR A 149 1.08 -9.78 11.78
CA THR A 149 0.37 -9.12 12.87
C THR A 149 1.31 -8.20 13.63
N CYS A 150 0.77 -7.30 14.44
CA CYS A 150 1.52 -6.53 15.43
C CYS A 150 1.27 -7.05 16.86
N THR A 151 1.12 -8.36 17.05
CA THR A 151 0.95 -9.00 18.36
C THR A 151 1.97 -10.11 18.56
N TYR A 152 2.15 -10.58 19.81
CA TYR A 152 3.06 -11.67 20.18
C TYR A 152 2.31 -12.97 20.46
N GLU A 153 0.98 -12.93 20.40
CA GLU A 153 0.10 -14.03 20.76
C GLU A 153 0.13 -15.16 19.73
N ASP A 154 0.44 -16.37 20.20
CA ASP A 154 0.50 -17.58 19.39
C ASP A 154 -0.82 -17.87 18.66
N ALA A 155 -1.95 -17.64 19.34
CA ALA A 155 -3.29 -17.87 18.80
C ALA A 155 -3.56 -17.04 17.52
N GLU A 156 -2.96 -15.85 17.44
CA GLU A 156 -3.09 -14.94 16.28
C GLU A 156 -1.98 -15.15 15.24
N ASN A 157 -0.90 -15.81 15.59
CA ASN A 157 0.33 -15.95 14.81
C ASN A 157 0.49 -17.39 14.29
N ASP A 158 1.35 -18.19 14.93
CA ASP A 158 1.68 -19.55 14.48
C ASP A 158 0.44 -20.43 14.37
N SER A 159 -0.44 -20.44 15.38
CA SER A 159 -1.67 -21.24 15.36
C SER A 159 -2.62 -20.87 14.21
N ASN A 160 -2.72 -19.58 13.84
CA ASN A 160 -3.52 -19.16 12.71
C ASN A 160 -2.90 -19.56 11.36
N LEU A 161 -1.57 -19.51 11.25
CA LEU A 161 -0.91 -19.92 10.01
C LEU A 161 -0.95 -21.45 9.83
N GLU A 162 -0.79 -22.23 10.93
CA GLU A 162 -0.98 -23.70 10.95
C GLU A 162 -2.41 -24.07 10.54
N TRP A 163 -3.41 -23.37 11.09
CA TRP A 163 -4.80 -23.53 10.69
C TRP A 163 -5.01 -23.25 9.20
N ALA A 164 -4.45 -22.15 8.68
CA ALA A 164 -4.58 -21.81 7.26
C ALA A 164 -3.91 -22.87 6.35
N ALA A 165 -2.77 -23.42 6.77
CA ALA A 165 -2.10 -24.50 6.05
C ALA A 165 -2.96 -25.77 5.99
N SER A 166 -3.56 -26.18 7.12
CA SER A 166 -4.34 -27.41 7.22
C SER A 166 -5.73 -27.30 6.58
N GLU A 167 -6.47 -26.23 6.91
CA GLU A 167 -7.87 -26.10 6.52
C GLU A 167 -8.07 -25.48 5.14
N LEU A 168 -7.17 -24.58 4.72
CA LEU A 168 -7.28 -23.92 3.42
C LEU A 168 -6.41 -24.57 2.34
N GLY A 169 -5.50 -25.47 2.72
CA GLY A 169 -4.66 -26.21 1.80
C GLY A 169 -3.41 -25.40 1.36
N GLY A 170 -2.46 -25.24 2.26
CA GLY A 170 -1.18 -24.61 2.01
C GLY A 170 -0.01 -25.36 2.63
N THR A 171 1.20 -24.97 2.26
CA THR A 171 2.44 -25.42 2.87
C THR A 171 3.17 -24.22 3.45
N ILE A 172 3.47 -24.26 4.75
CA ILE A 172 4.21 -23.19 5.42
C ILE A 172 5.61 -23.11 4.84
N ILE A 173 6.05 -21.91 4.47
CA ILE A 173 7.45 -21.63 4.13
C ILE A 173 8.22 -21.59 5.44
N ALA A 174 9.17 -22.47 5.60
CA ALA A 174 9.99 -22.55 6.81
C ALA A 174 10.66 -21.19 7.08
N PRO A 175 10.48 -20.61 8.28
CA PRO A 175 11.17 -19.36 8.61
C PRO A 175 12.68 -19.58 8.72
N GLU A 176 13.46 -18.57 8.40
CA GLU A 176 14.91 -18.60 8.45
C GLU A 176 15.44 -17.70 9.55
N ASP A 177 16.52 -18.12 10.22
CA ASP A 177 17.20 -17.34 11.26
C ASP A 177 18.24 -16.39 10.63
N GLU A 178 17.74 -15.36 9.94
CA GLU A 178 18.59 -14.47 9.14
C GLU A 178 19.18 -13.29 9.91
N PHE A 179 18.48 -12.82 10.95
CA PHE A 179 18.83 -11.59 11.65
C PHE A 179 18.81 -11.71 13.18
N PRO A 180 19.40 -12.76 13.78
CA PRO A 180 19.40 -12.93 15.23
C PRO A 180 20.14 -11.79 15.94
N GLN A 181 21.16 -11.21 15.29
CA GLN A 181 21.92 -10.06 15.80
C GLN A 181 21.09 -8.78 15.94
N PHE A 182 19.94 -8.71 15.29
CA PHE A 182 19.00 -7.59 15.40
C PHE A 182 17.78 -7.94 16.27
N GLY A 183 17.79 -9.05 17.00
CA GLY A 183 16.73 -9.46 17.89
C GLY A 183 15.53 -10.15 17.19
N VAL A 184 15.68 -10.53 15.93
CA VAL A 184 14.66 -11.35 15.24
C VAL A 184 14.73 -12.79 15.77
N ARG A 185 13.58 -13.32 16.18
CA ARG A 185 13.46 -14.67 16.75
C ARG A 185 12.64 -15.57 15.85
N LEU A 186 13.06 -16.81 15.70
CA LEU A 186 12.25 -17.83 15.07
C LEU A 186 11.08 -18.26 15.97
N THR A 187 9.93 -18.49 15.34
CA THR A 187 8.81 -19.23 15.91
C THR A 187 8.59 -20.53 15.11
N ARG A 188 7.50 -21.26 15.34
CA ARG A 188 7.22 -22.50 14.58
C ARG A 188 7.00 -22.25 13.09
N CYS A 189 6.35 -21.12 12.75
CA CYS A 189 5.89 -20.84 11.40
C CYS A 189 6.35 -19.48 10.86
N GLY A 190 7.08 -18.67 11.64
CA GLY A 190 7.42 -17.31 11.27
C GLY A 190 8.57 -16.72 12.07
N ASN A 191 8.69 -15.41 11.94
CA ASN A 191 9.69 -14.61 12.63
C ASN A 191 9.01 -13.59 13.54
N LEU A 192 9.44 -13.52 14.77
CA LEU A 192 8.94 -12.62 15.80
C LEU A 192 9.95 -11.52 16.09
N LEU A 193 9.48 -10.27 16.05
CA LEU A 193 10.20 -9.06 16.42
C LEU A 193 9.51 -8.46 17.64
N ARG A 194 10.20 -8.35 18.78
CA ARG A 194 9.63 -7.73 19.97
C ARG A 194 10.12 -6.30 20.15
N ALA A 195 9.20 -5.41 20.48
CA ALA A 195 9.55 -4.05 20.87
C ALA A 195 10.50 -4.07 22.07
N GLY A 196 11.60 -3.31 21.97
CA GLY A 196 12.68 -3.31 22.97
C GLY A 196 13.81 -4.30 22.68
N GLU A 197 13.60 -5.35 21.89
CA GLU A 197 14.65 -6.26 21.41
C GLU A 197 15.12 -5.86 20.00
N VAL A 198 14.21 -5.29 19.21
CA VAL A 198 14.51 -4.73 17.88
C VAL A 198 14.44 -3.20 17.92
N PRO A 199 15.13 -2.49 17.02
CA PRO A 199 15.03 -1.03 16.92
C PRO A 199 13.72 -0.57 16.26
N GLY A 200 12.60 -1.19 16.60
CA GLY A 200 11.27 -0.94 16.02
C GLY A 200 10.15 -1.35 16.95
N GLU A 201 8.93 -1.33 16.43
CA GLU A 201 7.74 -1.86 17.10
C GLU A 201 7.61 -3.37 16.89
N GLY A 202 6.73 -4.02 17.68
CA GLY A 202 6.51 -5.45 17.60
C GLY A 202 5.85 -5.89 16.30
N GLN A 203 6.28 -7.03 15.77
CA GLN A 203 5.69 -7.64 14.58
C GLN A 203 5.93 -9.15 14.58
N TRP A 204 4.98 -9.90 14.08
CA TRP A 204 5.17 -11.28 13.67
C TRP A 204 4.89 -11.43 12.18
N VAL A 205 5.68 -12.25 11.48
CA VAL A 205 5.53 -12.47 10.04
C VAL A 205 5.80 -13.93 9.71
N GLY A 206 4.88 -14.56 8.99
CA GLY A 206 5.04 -15.88 8.41
C GLY A 206 4.52 -15.92 6.97
N ALA A 207 4.81 -16.98 6.25
CA ALA A 207 4.35 -17.17 4.89
C ALA A 207 3.99 -18.61 4.58
N LEU A 208 3.07 -18.80 3.62
CA LEU A 208 2.73 -20.12 3.10
C LEU A 208 2.47 -20.09 1.59
N VAL A 209 2.71 -21.22 0.94
CA VAL A 209 2.40 -21.44 -0.48
C VAL A 209 1.07 -22.17 -0.57
N LYS A 210 0.14 -21.67 -1.38
CA LYS A 210 -1.11 -22.38 -1.68
C LYS A 210 -0.86 -23.65 -2.47
N SER A 211 -1.38 -24.77 -2.00
CA SER A 211 -1.22 -26.08 -2.64
C SER A 211 -1.81 -26.10 -4.06
N GLY A 212 -1.25 -26.94 -4.91
CA GLY A 212 -1.68 -27.13 -6.29
C GLY A 212 -0.73 -26.51 -7.33
N VAL A 213 -0.93 -26.91 -8.58
CA VAL A 213 -0.16 -26.39 -9.71
C VAL A 213 -1.03 -25.37 -10.45
N PHE A 214 -0.51 -24.18 -10.62
CA PHE A 214 -1.14 -23.20 -11.48
C PHE A 214 -0.98 -23.65 -12.95
N THR A 215 -2.04 -24.12 -13.54
CA THR A 215 -2.11 -24.28 -14.99
C THR A 215 -2.66 -22.96 -15.53
N PRO A 216 -1.85 -22.16 -16.27
CA PRO A 216 -2.40 -21.00 -16.94
C PRO A 216 -3.55 -21.49 -17.82
N GLY A 217 -4.80 -21.21 -17.43
CA GLY A 217 -5.93 -21.33 -18.35
C GLY A 217 -5.52 -20.54 -19.59
N ARG A 218 -5.94 -20.98 -20.79
CA ARG A 218 -5.83 -20.15 -22.00
C ARG A 218 -6.17 -18.75 -21.54
N ALA A 219 -5.19 -17.84 -21.66
CA ALA A 219 -5.35 -16.45 -21.30
C ALA A 219 -6.72 -16.06 -21.84
N ASP A 220 -7.67 -15.84 -20.93
CA ASP A 220 -8.97 -15.34 -21.33
C ASP A 220 -8.57 -14.03 -22.00
N GLY A 221 -8.63 -14.02 -23.32
CA GLY A 221 -8.18 -12.92 -24.17
C GLY A 221 -9.07 -11.69 -24.02
N ARG A 222 -9.52 -11.45 -22.82
CA ARG A 222 -10.06 -10.18 -22.36
C ARG A 222 -8.89 -9.20 -22.34
N LYS A 223 -8.57 -8.64 -23.54
CA LYS A 223 -7.98 -7.32 -23.64
C LYS A 223 -8.65 -6.50 -22.56
N ALA A 224 -7.84 -5.91 -21.67
CA ALA A 224 -8.35 -4.93 -20.73
C ALA A 224 -9.30 -4.03 -21.51
N ARG A 225 -10.61 -4.19 -21.25
CA ARG A 225 -11.61 -3.34 -21.89
C ARG A 225 -11.31 -1.96 -21.31
N THR A 226 -10.80 -1.08 -22.16
CA THR A 226 -10.61 0.36 -21.89
C THR A 226 -11.98 1.04 -21.78
N GLY A 227 -12.84 0.55 -20.93
CA GLY A 227 -14.01 1.26 -20.45
C GLY A 227 -13.55 2.15 -19.31
N LYS A 228 -13.90 3.42 -19.33
CA LYS A 228 -13.52 4.46 -18.36
C LYS A 228 -13.87 4.13 -16.90
N ASP A 229 -14.56 3.02 -16.60
CA ASP A 229 -15.10 2.67 -15.29
C ASP A 229 -14.68 1.27 -14.75
N ASP A 230 -14.10 0.40 -15.58
CA ASP A 230 -13.71 -0.94 -15.15
C ASP A 230 -12.19 -1.02 -14.99
N GLY A 231 -11.70 -0.86 -13.76
CA GLY A 231 -10.33 -1.18 -13.39
C GLY A 231 -9.97 -2.65 -13.67
N PRO A 232 -8.75 -3.10 -13.34
CA PRO A 232 -8.25 -4.46 -13.63
C PRO A 232 -9.04 -5.59 -12.94
N LEU A 233 -10.01 -5.26 -12.07
CA LEU A 233 -10.93 -6.20 -11.41
C LEU A 233 -12.39 -5.78 -11.71
N PRO A 234 -13.06 -6.44 -12.65
CA PRO A 234 -14.45 -6.13 -13.01
C PRO A 234 -15.38 -6.21 -11.80
N GLY A 235 -16.19 -5.16 -11.58
CA GLY A 235 -17.14 -5.08 -10.45
C GLY A 235 -16.55 -4.54 -9.15
N ILE A 236 -15.25 -4.26 -9.08
CA ILE A 236 -14.65 -3.46 -7.99
C ILE A 236 -14.29 -2.08 -8.51
N ARG A 237 -14.99 -1.06 -7.99
CA ARG A 237 -14.67 0.33 -8.29
C ARG A 237 -13.47 0.79 -7.44
N PRO A 238 -12.35 1.20 -8.06
CA PRO A 238 -11.22 1.73 -7.30
C PRO A 238 -11.55 3.10 -6.70
N LEU A 239 -10.99 3.38 -5.53
CA LEU A 239 -10.88 4.74 -4.99
C LEU A 239 -9.83 5.54 -5.77
N ARG A 240 -8.77 4.86 -6.19
CA ARG A 240 -7.67 5.40 -6.99
C ARG A 240 -7.02 4.28 -7.82
N TYR A 241 -6.57 4.64 -9.00
CA TYR A 241 -5.71 3.78 -9.81
C TYR A 241 -4.64 4.65 -10.48
N GLY A 242 -3.40 4.53 -10.03
CA GLY A 242 -2.32 5.41 -10.40
C GLY A 242 -2.59 6.89 -10.08
N VAL A 243 -1.91 7.78 -10.77
CA VAL A 243 -2.13 9.23 -10.71
C VAL A 243 -2.44 9.74 -12.11
N PRO A 244 -3.65 10.19 -12.40
CA PRO A 244 -4.00 10.72 -13.72
C PRO A 244 -3.24 12.04 -13.98
N ALA A 245 -2.96 12.34 -15.26
CA ALA A 245 -2.32 13.61 -15.64
C ALA A 245 -3.18 14.82 -15.27
N GLY A 246 -4.50 14.66 -15.25
CA GLY A 246 -5.44 15.70 -14.87
C GLY A 246 -6.86 15.43 -15.35
N THR A 247 -7.72 16.42 -15.18
CA THR A 247 -9.13 16.37 -15.58
C THR A 247 -9.43 17.47 -16.62
N GLU A 248 -10.09 17.11 -17.71
CA GLU A 248 -10.55 18.10 -18.69
C GLU A 248 -11.76 18.86 -18.17
N LYS A 249 -11.67 20.18 -18.16
CA LYS A 249 -12.77 21.10 -17.82
C LYS A 249 -12.76 22.31 -18.73
N GLY A 250 -13.86 22.52 -19.46
CA GLY A 250 -13.98 23.65 -20.38
C GLY A 250 -12.90 23.69 -21.47
N GLY A 251 -12.50 22.53 -22.01
CA GLY A 251 -11.48 22.42 -23.06
C GLY A 251 -10.03 22.64 -22.57
N LYS A 252 -9.80 22.68 -21.25
CA LYS A 252 -8.47 22.80 -20.64
C LYS A 252 -8.22 21.61 -19.73
N LEU A 253 -7.02 21.03 -19.82
CA LEU A 253 -6.56 20.03 -18.88
C LEU A 253 -6.12 20.74 -17.58
N ILE A 254 -6.82 20.46 -16.48
CA ILE A 254 -6.42 20.87 -15.15
C ILE A 254 -5.58 19.72 -14.58
N PRO A 255 -4.28 19.93 -14.26
CA PRO A 255 -3.44 18.85 -13.74
C PRO A 255 -3.98 18.31 -12.41
N ASP A 256 -3.88 16.99 -12.23
CA ASP A 256 -4.14 16.40 -10.93
C ASP A 256 -3.08 16.93 -9.95
N PRO A 257 -3.47 17.30 -8.72
CA PRO A 257 -2.53 17.84 -7.73
C PRO A 257 -1.30 16.97 -7.50
N ASP A 258 -1.46 15.66 -7.57
CA ASP A 258 -0.42 14.67 -7.28
C ASP A 258 0.39 14.26 -8.52
N TYR A 259 -0.04 14.67 -9.71
CA TYR A 259 0.63 14.25 -10.95
C TYR A 259 2.11 14.66 -11.00
N ALA A 260 2.45 15.85 -10.46
CA ALA A 260 3.84 16.30 -10.38
C ALA A 260 4.74 15.35 -9.55
N LEU A 261 4.16 14.63 -8.57
CA LEU A 261 4.87 13.67 -7.71
C LEU A 261 4.94 12.28 -8.33
N SER A 262 4.15 12.03 -9.38
CA SER A 262 4.02 10.68 -9.95
C SER A 262 5.20 10.30 -10.83
N LEU A 263 5.47 9.01 -10.90
CA LEU A 263 6.43 8.44 -11.84
C LEU A 263 6.04 8.66 -13.32
N GLY A 264 4.78 9.07 -13.58
CA GLY A 264 4.29 9.41 -14.92
C GLY A 264 4.65 10.81 -15.37
N TYR A 265 4.97 11.74 -14.46
CA TYR A 265 5.31 13.13 -14.81
C TYR A 265 6.67 13.22 -15.51
N ARG A 266 6.72 13.93 -16.64
CA ARG A 266 7.92 14.09 -17.47
C ARG A 266 8.36 15.55 -17.63
N GLY A 267 7.77 16.48 -16.85
CA GLY A 267 8.10 17.90 -16.93
C GLY A 267 7.31 18.65 -18.01
N GLU A 268 6.09 18.24 -18.30
CA GLU A 268 5.23 18.82 -19.34
C GLU A 268 4.79 20.25 -19.04
N TYR A 269 4.86 20.67 -17.78
CA TYR A 269 4.46 22.01 -17.33
C TYR A 269 5.70 22.87 -17.06
N PRO A 270 5.62 24.21 -17.34
CA PRO A 270 6.67 25.15 -16.96
C PRO A 270 7.01 25.00 -15.46
N ALA A 271 8.30 25.03 -15.13
CA ALA A 271 8.74 24.88 -13.76
C ALA A 271 8.99 26.24 -13.10
N ILE A 272 8.67 26.34 -11.81
CA ILE A 272 9.02 27.46 -10.93
C ILE A 272 9.82 26.89 -9.77
N ASP A 273 11.10 27.25 -9.67
CA ASP A 273 11.94 26.85 -8.55
C ASP A 273 11.70 27.77 -7.36
N LEU A 274 11.33 27.17 -6.24
CA LEU A 274 11.00 27.87 -5.00
C LEU A 274 12.19 27.98 -4.07
N THR A 275 12.28 29.08 -3.33
CA THR A 275 13.11 29.12 -2.11
C THR A 275 12.51 28.20 -1.04
N ARG A 276 13.25 27.90 0.01
CA ARG A 276 12.75 27.13 1.15
C ARG A 276 11.51 27.79 1.78
N GLU A 277 11.52 29.11 1.92
CA GLU A 277 10.39 29.88 2.46
C GLU A 277 9.15 29.73 1.57
N GLN A 278 9.30 29.95 0.26
CA GLN A 278 8.20 29.79 -0.69
C GLN A 278 7.68 28.36 -0.77
N ALA A 279 8.55 27.34 -0.61
CA ALA A 279 8.12 25.94 -0.56
C ALA A 279 7.25 25.66 0.68
N LEU A 280 7.64 26.22 1.85
CA LEU A 280 6.84 26.13 3.07
C LEU A 280 5.52 26.88 2.94
N GLU A 281 5.53 28.11 2.35
CA GLU A 281 4.30 28.86 2.05
C GLU A 281 3.37 28.09 1.12
N TYR A 282 3.91 27.41 0.08
CA TYR A 282 3.14 26.54 -0.81
C TYR A 282 2.45 25.40 -0.04
N LEU A 283 3.20 24.70 0.79
CA LEU A 283 2.68 23.57 1.59
C LEU A 283 1.74 24.01 2.70
N HIS A 284 1.88 25.25 3.20
CA HIS A 284 1.01 25.86 4.22
C HIS A 284 -0.26 26.50 3.62
N HIS A 285 -0.33 26.67 2.29
CA HIS A 285 -1.38 27.38 1.54
C HIS A 285 -1.34 28.91 1.71
N ASP A 286 -0.17 29.48 2.00
CA ASP A 286 0.00 30.93 2.01
C ASP A 286 -0.02 31.50 0.59
N PRO A 287 -0.39 32.80 0.42
CA PRO A 287 -0.42 33.43 -0.88
C PRO A 287 0.97 33.54 -1.52
N LEU A 288 1.12 33.00 -2.73
CA LEU A 288 2.34 33.10 -3.53
C LEU A 288 2.12 34.02 -4.74
N ARG A 289 3.19 34.64 -5.25
CA ARG A 289 3.20 35.50 -6.43
C ARG A 289 4.44 35.23 -7.27
N PHE A 290 4.23 35.03 -8.56
CA PHE A 290 5.31 34.81 -9.53
C PHE A 290 5.04 35.65 -10.78
N PRO A 291 5.24 37.00 -10.72
CA PRO A 291 4.91 37.93 -11.81
C PRO A 291 5.72 37.64 -13.08
N ASP A 292 6.97 37.19 -12.92
CA ASP A 292 7.90 36.92 -14.01
C ASP A 292 7.85 35.52 -14.57
N ALA A 293 7.07 34.62 -13.93
CA ALA A 293 6.90 33.25 -14.39
C ALA A 293 5.77 33.12 -15.42
N PRO A 294 5.77 32.07 -16.27
CA PRO A 294 4.71 31.82 -17.23
C PRO A 294 3.32 31.79 -16.59
N ARG A 295 2.32 32.38 -17.27
CA ARG A 295 0.92 32.26 -16.83
C ARG A 295 0.34 30.91 -17.14
N GLY A 296 -0.60 30.46 -16.31
CA GLY A 296 -1.26 29.15 -16.40
C GLY A 296 -0.73 28.15 -15.39
N PHE A 297 -0.91 26.87 -15.68
CA PHE A 297 -0.44 25.81 -14.80
C PHE A 297 1.08 25.67 -14.87
N CYS A 298 1.73 25.75 -13.71
CA CYS A 298 3.17 25.59 -13.53
C CYS A 298 3.44 24.56 -12.45
N CYS A 299 4.48 23.74 -12.63
CA CYS A 299 4.99 22.86 -11.60
C CYS A 299 5.92 23.65 -10.66
N VAL A 300 5.63 23.64 -9.37
CA VAL A 300 6.52 24.22 -8.37
C VAL A 300 7.49 23.17 -7.86
N ARG A 301 8.78 23.54 -7.73
CA ARG A 301 9.87 22.64 -7.32
C ARG A 301 10.69 23.26 -6.19
N PHE A 302 11.24 22.42 -5.34
CA PHE A 302 12.24 22.80 -4.35
C PHE A 302 13.47 21.89 -4.49
N GLU A 303 14.64 22.47 -4.59
CA GLU A 303 15.90 21.75 -4.86
C GLU A 303 15.80 20.77 -6.04
N GLY A 304 15.08 21.17 -7.10
CA GLY A 304 14.88 20.37 -8.30
C GLY A 304 13.76 19.32 -8.19
N HIS A 305 13.19 19.10 -7.01
CA HIS A 305 12.12 18.12 -6.77
C HIS A 305 10.73 18.75 -6.90
N PRO A 306 9.82 18.18 -7.70
CA PRO A 306 8.44 18.65 -7.79
C PRO A 306 7.74 18.57 -6.43
N LEU A 307 6.96 19.62 -6.11
CA LEU A 307 6.08 19.65 -4.94
C LEU A 307 4.60 19.60 -5.34
N GLY A 308 4.26 19.97 -6.56
CA GLY A 308 2.91 20.01 -7.08
C GLY A 308 2.72 21.12 -8.09
N PHE A 309 1.47 21.62 -8.22
CA PHE A 309 1.13 22.62 -9.23
C PHE A 309 0.52 23.89 -8.62
N VAL A 310 0.72 24.99 -9.33
CA VAL A 310 0.00 26.26 -9.15
C VAL A 310 -0.62 26.68 -10.47
N ASN A 311 -1.74 27.43 -10.42
CA ASN A 311 -2.22 28.20 -11.55
C ASN A 311 -1.76 29.65 -11.38
N ASN A 312 -0.72 30.05 -12.11
CA ASN A 312 -0.15 31.38 -12.05
C ASN A 312 -0.98 32.38 -12.88
N LEU A 313 -1.55 33.38 -12.23
CA LEU A 313 -2.32 34.45 -12.85
C LEU A 313 -1.49 35.77 -12.95
N GLY A 314 -0.21 35.72 -12.60
CA GLY A 314 0.74 36.83 -12.56
C GLY A 314 0.75 37.51 -11.20
N GLN A 315 -0.26 38.28 -10.86
CA GLN A 315 -0.34 38.99 -9.56
C GLN A 315 -0.75 38.10 -8.38
N ARG A 316 -1.23 36.90 -8.64
CA ARG A 316 -1.58 35.88 -7.65
C ARG A 316 -1.41 34.49 -8.24
N CYS A 317 -1.19 33.50 -7.36
CA CYS A 317 -1.22 32.09 -7.72
C CYS A 317 -2.32 31.37 -6.94
N ASN A 318 -3.03 30.48 -7.63
CA ASN A 318 -3.91 29.53 -6.96
C ASN A 318 -3.14 28.20 -6.82
N THR A 319 -2.91 27.76 -5.59
CA THR A 319 -2.31 26.45 -5.34
C THR A 319 -3.28 25.33 -5.70
N LEU A 320 -2.75 24.23 -6.24
CA LEU A 320 -3.48 22.98 -6.42
C LEU A 320 -3.17 21.98 -5.30
N HIS A 321 -2.25 22.33 -4.38
CA HIS A 321 -1.97 21.47 -3.22
C HIS A 321 -3.24 21.17 -2.42
N PRO A 322 -3.56 19.88 -2.09
CA PRO A 322 -4.79 19.56 -1.36
C PRO A 322 -4.82 20.20 0.01
N LEU A 323 -5.92 20.89 0.34
CA LEU A 323 -6.08 21.59 1.63
C LEU A 323 -5.98 20.61 2.84
N SER A 324 -6.40 19.38 2.65
CA SER A 324 -6.30 18.31 3.67
C SER A 324 -4.86 17.94 4.05
N ARG A 325 -3.89 18.29 3.22
CA ARG A 325 -2.46 17.98 3.41
C ARG A 325 -1.61 19.19 3.78
N ARG A 326 -2.25 20.36 3.98
CA ARG A 326 -1.51 21.57 4.35
C ARG A 326 -0.76 21.38 5.68
N ILE A 327 0.42 21.96 5.77
CA ILE A 327 1.15 22.05 7.04
C ILE A 327 0.35 22.94 8.00
N LEU A 328 0.11 22.44 9.21
CA LEU A 328 -0.64 23.16 10.25
C LEU A 328 0.26 23.87 11.27
N MET A 329 1.55 23.51 11.32
CA MET A 329 2.51 24.14 12.21
C MET A 329 2.80 25.57 11.75
N ASN A 330 3.05 26.46 12.74
CA ASN A 330 3.55 27.80 12.43
C ASN A 330 4.94 27.68 11.76
N ILE A 331 5.06 28.20 10.54
CA ILE A 331 6.29 28.15 9.72
C ILE A 331 7.14 29.42 9.80
N LYS A 332 6.72 30.41 10.64
CA LYS A 332 7.45 31.67 10.90
C LYS A 332 8.33 31.57 12.12
#